data_e6694e01c58b9d9aef6da23f1dc18630
#
_entry.id   e6694e01c58b9d9aef6da23f1dc18630
#
_cell.length_a   1.000
_cell.length_b   1.000
_cell.length_c   1.000
_cell.angle_alpha   90.00
_cell.angle_beta   90.00
_cell.angle_gamma   90.00
#
_symmetry.space_group_name_H-M   'P 1'
#
loop_
_entity.id
_entity.type
_entity.pdbx_description
1 polymer ?
#
loop_
_entity_poly.entity_id
_entity_poly.type
_entity_poly.pdbx_seq_one_letter_code
_entity_poly.pdbx_strand_id
1 'polypeptide(L)'
;MKLTDKITFLLVLCLSIHELQAQEGLPIYSDYLTDNYYLIHPSMAGVANCNKVRLTARQQWFGQENAPSLQTLSINGRIGDSQSGVGAIVFNDQNGYHSQTGAYFTYAHHLMFSRNTIDLNMLSFGLSAGMIQYKLDETAFVEFDPIIGGIEQSATDFNVDFGFSYHFINFYAHATIKNLLKNEGFNINEQGVSYDNLTTYLFSAGNVFSKFGSDWSFEPSILFSYKDATEESFIDANFKAYRDFDFGSIYAGVSYRRSFDGAEYINGNTVSSQKLQYFTPLVGIEYNNFMFAYTYSYQANSIVLDNGGYHQLTLGFNFGCRKEKYDCNCPSVN
;
A
#
# COMPACT_ATOMS: atom_id res chain seq x y z
N MET A 1 -31.02 -27.51 34.07
CA MET A 1 -30.65 -26.32 33.25
C MET A 1 -31.91 -25.49 33.09
N LYS A 2 -31.96 -24.33 33.72
CA LYS A 2 -33.15 -23.46 33.74
C LYS A 2 -33.30 -22.81 32.36
N LEU A 3 -34.52 -22.45 31.98
CA LEU A 3 -34.83 -21.85 30.68
C LEU A 3 -33.95 -20.58 30.43
N THR A 4 -33.65 -19.85 31.50
CA THR A 4 -32.75 -18.70 31.51
C THR A 4 -31.34 -19.05 31.02
N ASP A 5 -30.78 -20.22 31.42
CA ASP A 5 -29.43 -20.62 31.05
C ASP A 5 -29.35 -20.95 29.55
N LYS A 6 -30.41 -21.48 28.96
CA LYS A 6 -30.51 -21.76 27.53
C LYS A 6 -30.62 -20.47 26.69
N ILE A 7 -31.36 -19.49 27.19
CA ILE A 7 -31.51 -18.19 26.52
C ILE A 7 -30.21 -17.41 26.57
N THR A 8 -29.51 -17.43 27.72
CA THR A 8 -28.21 -16.77 27.85
C THR A 8 -27.14 -17.44 26.96
N PHE A 9 -27.12 -18.77 26.87
CA PHE A 9 -26.22 -19.51 25.99
C PHE A 9 -26.51 -19.24 24.52
N LEU A 10 -27.77 -19.14 24.11
CA LEU A 10 -28.19 -18.81 22.76
C LEU A 10 -27.81 -17.35 22.39
N LEU A 11 -27.95 -16.41 23.35
CA LEU A 11 -27.61 -15.01 23.18
C LEU A 11 -26.07 -14.83 23.06
N VAL A 12 -25.30 -15.58 23.84
CA VAL A 12 -23.81 -15.57 23.72
C VAL A 12 -23.36 -16.22 22.41
N LEU A 13 -24.03 -17.29 21.96
CA LEU A 13 -23.72 -17.93 20.67
C LEU A 13 -24.07 -17.02 19.48
N CYS A 14 -25.12 -16.21 19.56
CA CYS A 14 -25.47 -15.22 18.52
C CYS A 14 -24.54 -13.99 18.50
N LEU A 15 -23.83 -13.72 19.59
CA LEU A 15 -22.84 -12.62 19.67
C LEU A 15 -21.45 -13.03 19.18
N SER A 16 -21.20 -14.31 18.93
CA SER A 16 -19.89 -14.83 18.49
C SER A 16 -19.77 -15.06 16.97
N ILE A 17 -20.79 -14.70 16.18
CA ILE A 17 -20.73 -14.80 14.71
C ILE A 17 -20.53 -13.40 14.13
N HIS A 18 -19.37 -12.80 14.38
CA HIS A 18 -18.86 -11.75 13.53
C HIS A 18 -17.85 -12.42 12.57
N GLU A 19 -18.34 -12.83 11.43
CA GLU A 19 -17.48 -13.14 10.30
C GLU A 19 -16.93 -11.81 9.77
N LEU A 20 -15.73 -11.47 10.22
CA LEU A 20 -14.95 -10.36 9.66
C LEU A 20 -14.39 -10.80 8.30
N GLN A 21 -15.21 -10.72 7.28
CA GLN A 21 -14.77 -10.84 5.89
C GLN A 21 -14.54 -9.44 5.35
N ALA A 22 -13.35 -8.91 5.58
CA ALA A 22 -12.93 -7.64 5.05
C ALA A 22 -12.01 -7.88 3.86
N GLN A 23 -12.37 -7.37 2.68
CA GLN A 23 -11.49 -7.36 1.50
C GLN A 23 -10.96 -5.95 1.27
N GLU A 24 -9.64 -5.88 1.13
CA GLU A 24 -8.94 -4.64 0.82
C GLU A 24 -8.80 -4.51 -0.69
N GLY A 25 -8.81 -3.28 -1.19
CA GLY A 25 -8.23 -2.95 -2.49
C GLY A 25 -6.72 -3.18 -2.49
N LEU A 26 -5.96 -2.46 -3.33
CA LEU A 26 -4.49 -2.60 -3.37
C LEU A 26 -3.89 -2.47 -1.96
N PRO A 27 -3.32 -3.55 -1.40
CA PRO A 27 -2.80 -3.54 -0.04
C PRO A 27 -1.61 -2.57 0.10
N ILE A 28 -1.48 -1.96 1.27
CA ILE A 28 -0.40 -1.02 1.57
C ILE A 28 0.74 -1.76 2.22
N TYR A 29 1.67 -2.18 1.42
CA TYR A 29 2.89 -2.82 1.89
C TYR A 29 4.06 -1.83 1.98
N SER A 30 5.24 -2.29 1.58
CA SER A 30 6.49 -1.53 1.59
C SER A 30 6.85 -0.89 0.23
N ASP A 31 5.95 -0.97 -0.75
CA ASP A 31 6.20 -0.51 -2.14
C ASP A 31 6.52 0.98 -2.21
N TYR A 32 5.88 1.79 -1.37
CA TYR A 32 6.09 3.23 -1.32
C TYR A 32 7.51 3.60 -0.85
N LEU A 33 8.17 2.70 -0.10
CA LEU A 33 9.55 2.92 0.38
C LEU A 33 10.57 2.94 -0.77
N THR A 34 10.23 2.33 -1.90
CA THR A 34 11.08 2.25 -3.09
C THR A 34 10.68 3.30 -4.15
N ASP A 35 10.46 4.55 -3.72
CA ASP A 35 10.12 5.69 -4.58
C ASP A 35 8.82 5.52 -5.39
N ASN A 36 7.87 4.76 -4.91
CA ASN A 36 6.58 4.58 -5.56
C ASN A 36 5.40 5.07 -4.72
N TYR A 37 5.49 6.31 -4.21
CA TYR A 37 4.40 6.97 -3.46
C TYR A 37 3.10 7.07 -4.26
N TYR A 38 3.18 7.04 -5.59
CA TYR A 38 2.02 7.07 -6.46
C TYR A 38 1.07 5.88 -6.25
N LEU A 39 1.56 4.70 -5.84
CA LEU A 39 0.71 3.54 -5.55
C LEU A 39 -0.29 3.80 -4.42
N ILE A 40 0.07 4.66 -3.48
CA ILE A 40 -0.75 4.90 -2.29
C ILE A 40 -1.34 6.31 -2.23
N HIS A 41 -0.78 7.27 -2.99
CA HIS A 41 -1.20 8.67 -3.00
C HIS A 41 -1.49 9.13 -4.44
N PRO A 42 -2.76 9.20 -4.86
CA PRO A 42 -3.15 9.65 -6.20
C PRO A 42 -2.60 11.02 -6.59
N SER A 43 -2.45 11.91 -5.60
CA SER A 43 -1.89 13.25 -5.78
C SER A 43 -0.44 13.27 -6.24
N MET A 44 0.27 12.13 -6.16
CA MET A 44 1.65 11.99 -6.62
C MET A 44 1.78 11.73 -8.13
N ALA A 45 0.69 11.48 -8.85
CA ALA A 45 0.75 11.26 -10.30
C ALA A 45 1.29 12.49 -11.03
N GLY A 46 2.44 12.38 -11.69
CA GLY A 46 3.08 13.46 -12.44
C GLY A 46 3.72 14.57 -11.59
N VAL A 47 3.90 14.36 -10.28
CA VAL A 47 4.64 15.29 -9.41
C VAL A 47 6.11 15.35 -9.81
N ALA A 48 6.69 14.21 -10.16
CA ALA A 48 8.11 14.09 -10.47
C ALA A 48 8.51 14.83 -11.74
N ASN A 49 9.81 15.17 -11.83
CA ASN A 49 10.40 15.76 -13.02
C ASN A 49 10.38 14.83 -14.22
N CYS A 50 10.46 13.52 -13.99
CA CYS A 50 10.39 12.48 -15.02
C CYS A 50 9.03 11.76 -14.99
N ASN A 51 8.60 11.24 -16.13
CA ASN A 51 7.60 10.20 -16.15
C ASN A 51 8.20 8.92 -15.57
N LYS A 52 7.44 8.20 -14.76
CA LYS A 52 7.92 7.02 -14.04
C LYS A 52 7.12 5.78 -14.42
N VAL A 53 7.81 4.68 -14.70
CA VAL A 53 7.24 3.33 -14.74
C VAL A 53 7.84 2.56 -13.59
N ARG A 54 7.03 1.84 -12.84
CA ARG A 54 7.47 0.99 -11.72
C ARG A 54 6.76 -0.35 -11.81
N LEU A 55 7.56 -1.41 -11.77
CA LEU A 55 7.11 -2.79 -11.69
C LEU A 55 7.59 -3.36 -10.35
N THR A 56 6.67 -3.82 -9.53
CA THR A 56 6.99 -4.44 -8.24
C THR A 56 6.47 -5.87 -8.23
N ALA A 57 7.31 -6.79 -7.75
CA ALA A 57 6.92 -8.15 -7.46
C ALA A 57 7.27 -8.46 -6.01
N ARG A 58 6.28 -8.92 -5.25
CA ARG A 58 6.39 -9.31 -3.85
C ARG A 58 5.96 -10.75 -3.68
N GLN A 59 6.68 -11.52 -2.90
CA GLN A 59 6.34 -12.91 -2.59
C GLN A 59 6.73 -13.28 -1.16
N GLN A 60 5.89 -14.10 -0.55
CA GLN A 60 6.14 -14.75 0.74
C GLN A 60 6.23 -16.25 0.53
N TRP A 61 6.90 -16.99 1.41
CA TRP A 61 6.99 -18.45 1.44
C TRP A 61 7.41 -19.08 0.11
N PHE A 62 8.62 -18.79 -0.31
CA PHE A 62 9.17 -19.38 -1.54
C PHE A 62 9.07 -20.90 -1.53
N GLY A 63 8.56 -21.46 -2.62
CA GLY A 63 8.41 -22.91 -2.80
C GLY A 63 7.12 -23.51 -2.25
N GLN A 64 6.20 -22.71 -1.74
CA GLN A 64 4.85 -23.12 -1.39
C GLN A 64 3.89 -22.80 -2.54
N GLU A 65 2.99 -23.74 -2.86
CA GLU A 65 1.89 -23.49 -3.79
C GLU A 65 0.92 -22.46 -3.18
N ASN A 66 0.39 -21.58 -4.01
CA ASN A 66 -0.56 -20.53 -3.59
C ASN A 66 -0.04 -19.59 -2.49
N ALA A 67 1.28 -19.43 -2.37
CA ALA A 67 1.88 -18.51 -1.43
C ALA A 67 1.48 -17.05 -1.74
N PRO A 68 1.32 -16.19 -0.70
CA PRO A 68 0.97 -14.79 -0.91
C PRO A 68 1.94 -14.07 -1.84
N SER A 69 1.40 -13.45 -2.88
CA SER A 69 2.17 -12.71 -3.88
C SER A 69 1.42 -11.48 -4.37
N LEU A 70 2.13 -10.38 -4.56
CA LEU A 70 1.59 -9.15 -5.14
C LEU A 70 2.48 -8.71 -6.30
N GLN A 71 1.86 -8.39 -7.42
CA GLN A 71 2.51 -7.79 -8.57
C GLN A 71 1.80 -6.47 -8.88
N THR A 72 2.57 -5.39 -9.03
CA THR A 72 2.04 -4.08 -9.39
C THR A 72 2.83 -3.50 -10.55
N LEU A 73 2.11 -2.91 -11.50
CA LEU A 73 2.67 -2.09 -12.54
C LEU A 73 2.04 -0.71 -12.46
N SER A 74 2.84 0.31 -12.28
CA SER A 74 2.37 1.69 -12.30
C SER A 74 3.13 2.51 -13.35
N ILE A 75 2.40 3.40 -14.01
CA ILE A 75 2.94 4.42 -14.89
C ILE A 75 2.30 5.74 -14.53
N ASN A 76 3.11 6.79 -14.39
CA ASN A 76 2.59 8.13 -14.20
C ASN A 76 3.52 9.18 -14.79
N GLY A 77 2.96 10.34 -15.09
CA GLY A 77 3.72 11.44 -15.65
C GLY A 77 2.89 12.69 -15.82
N ARG A 78 3.56 13.78 -16.14
CA ARG A 78 2.94 15.08 -16.36
C ARG A 78 2.45 15.20 -17.81
N ILE A 79 1.33 15.87 -18.01
CA ILE A 79 0.79 16.14 -19.34
C ILE A 79 1.53 17.35 -19.94
N GLY A 80 2.56 17.10 -20.73
CA GLY A 80 3.40 18.16 -21.31
C GLY A 80 3.95 19.10 -20.24
N ASP A 81 3.86 20.40 -20.48
CA ASP A 81 4.30 21.45 -19.54
C ASP A 81 3.16 21.93 -18.62
N SER A 82 2.03 21.23 -18.62
CA SER A 82 0.88 21.62 -17.78
C SER A 82 1.13 21.30 -16.29
N GLN A 83 0.28 21.86 -15.44
CA GLN A 83 0.25 21.56 -14.01
C GLN A 83 -0.57 20.29 -13.70
N SER A 84 -0.86 19.48 -14.71
CA SER A 84 -1.67 18.27 -14.55
C SER A 84 -0.85 17.04 -14.84
N GLY A 85 -1.07 16.00 -14.02
CA GLY A 85 -0.49 14.68 -14.17
C GLY A 85 -1.56 13.62 -14.39
N VAL A 86 -1.15 12.53 -15.02
CA VAL A 86 -1.98 11.34 -15.20
C VAL A 86 -1.18 10.11 -14.82
N GLY A 87 -1.89 9.05 -14.48
CA GLY A 87 -1.28 7.77 -14.21
C GLY A 87 -2.24 6.62 -14.33
N ALA A 88 -1.67 5.43 -14.36
CA ALA A 88 -2.38 4.17 -14.32
C ALA A 88 -1.66 3.18 -13.43
N ILE A 89 -2.42 2.35 -12.74
CA ILE A 89 -1.94 1.25 -11.89
C ILE A 89 -2.69 0.00 -12.30
N VAL A 90 -1.96 -1.10 -12.47
CA VAL A 90 -2.54 -2.45 -12.58
C VAL A 90 -1.88 -3.31 -11.53
N PHE A 91 -2.66 -4.14 -10.86
CA PHE A 91 -2.14 -5.04 -9.85
C PHE A 91 -2.82 -6.39 -9.90
N ASN A 92 -2.10 -7.40 -9.42
CA ASN A 92 -2.60 -8.74 -9.15
C ASN A 92 -2.06 -9.17 -7.78
N ASP A 93 -2.98 -9.42 -6.86
CA ASP A 93 -2.69 -9.90 -5.50
C ASP A 93 -3.29 -11.28 -5.34
N GLN A 94 -2.50 -12.23 -4.83
CA GLN A 94 -2.94 -13.58 -4.57
C GLN A 94 -2.56 -13.98 -3.15
N ASN A 95 -3.50 -14.57 -2.44
CA ASN A 95 -3.29 -15.08 -1.11
C ASN A 95 -4.11 -16.37 -0.93
N GLY A 96 -3.44 -17.52 -1.07
CA GLY A 96 -4.12 -18.81 -1.09
C GLY A 96 -5.07 -18.91 -2.29
N TYR A 97 -6.31 -19.25 -2.00
CA TYR A 97 -7.40 -19.36 -3.00
C TYR A 97 -8.06 -18.02 -3.33
N HIS A 98 -7.75 -16.98 -2.57
CA HIS A 98 -8.23 -15.63 -2.86
C HIS A 98 -7.28 -14.92 -3.83
N SER A 99 -7.84 -14.25 -4.82
CA SER A 99 -7.08 -13.36 -5.69
C SER A 99 -7.85 -12.07 -5.97
N GLN A 100 -7.11 -10.99 -6.18
CA GLN A 100 -7.63 -9.69 -6.53
C GLN A 100 -6.84 -9.16 -7.72
N THR A 101 -7.53 -8.76 -8.77
CA THR A 101 -6.92 -8.09 -9.91
C THR A 101 -7.60 -6.76 -10.12
N GLY A 102 -6.85 -5.69 -10.20
CA GLY A 102 -7.42 -4.36 -10.34
C GLY A 102 -6.65 -3.45 -11.27
N ALA A 103 -7.36 -2.42 -11.76
CA ALA A 103 -6.79 -1.36 -12.55
C ALA A 103 -7.37 -0.02 -12.12
N TYR A 104 -6.51 1.00 -11.97
CA TYR A 104 -6.86 2.37 -11.63
C TYR A 104 -6.32 3.35 -12.66
N PHE A 105 -7.11 4.37 -12.97
CA PHE A 105 -6.68 5.57 -13.67
C PHE A 105 -6.69 6.75 -12.72
N THR A 106 -5.67 7.59 -12.83
CA THR A 106 -5.49 8.75 -11.97
C THR A 106 -5.36 10.02 -12.79
N TYR A 107 -6.02 11.08 -12.31
CA TYR A 107 -5.76 12.45 -12.71
C TYR A 107 -5.30 13.23 -11.48
N ALA A 108 -4.24 14.03 -11.63
CA ALA A 108 -3.75 14.91 -10.58
C ALA A 108 -3.55 16.32 -11.11
N HIS A 109 -3.71 17.31 -10.23
CA HIS A 109 -3.47 18.71 -10.54
C HIS A 109 -2.56 19.34 -9.47
N HIS A 110 -1.55 20.10 -9.92
CA HIS A 110 -0.46 20.61 -9.09
C HIS A 110 -0.50 22.15 -9.08
N LEU A 111 -0.78 22.74 -7.93
CA LEU A 111 -0.76 24.19 -7.72
C LEU A 111 0.60 24.61 -7.22
N MET A 112 1.38 25.30 -8.05
CA MET A 112 2.66 25.88 -7.68
C MET A 112 2.43 27.24 -7.00
N PHE A 113 2.92 27.38 -5.76
CA PHE A 113 2.86 28.65 -5.00
C PHE A 113 4.15 29.46 -5.12
N SER A 114 5.21 28.88 -5.64
CA SER A 114 6.49 29.56 -5.90
C SER A 114 6.40 30.50 -7.09
N ARG A 115 7.28 31.49 -7.11
CA ARG A 115 7.37 32.49 -8.20
C ARG A 115 7.96 31.93 -9.49
N ASN A 116 8.66 30.80 -9.39
CA ASN A 116 9.26 30.08 -10.51
C ASN A 116 8.88 28.61 -10.43
N THR A 117 9.20 27.83 -11.44
CA THR A 117 8.92 26.39 -11.53
C THR A 117 9.97 25.50 -10.87
N ILE A 118 11.03 26.11 -10.31
CA ILE A 118 12.17 25.41 -9.74
C ILE A 118 12.03 25.28 -8.23
N ASP A 119 11.67 26.38 -7.53
CA ASP A 119 11.48 26.36 -6.08
C ASP A 119 10.26 25.53 -5.75
N LEU A 120 10.47 24.41 -5.09
CA LEU A 120 9.40 23.48 -4.77
C LEU A 120 8.53 24.02 -3.63
N ASN A 121 7.36 24.56 -3.98
CA ASN A 121 6.28 24.91 -3.06
C ASN A 121 4.97 24.59 -3.77
N MET A 122 4.46 23.37 -3.58
CA MET A 122 3.44 22.80 -4.42
C MET A 122 2.38 22.07 -3.60
N LEU A 123 1.12 22.33 -3.86
CA LEU A 123 -0.02 21.59 -3.39
C LEU A 123 -0.61 20.78 -4.56
N SER A 124 -0.75 19.49 -4.39
CA SER A 124 -1.26 18.58 -5.41
C SER A 124 -2.53 17.90 -4.94
N PHE A 125 -3.50 17.80 -5.84
CA PHE A 125 -4.73 17.02 -5.64
C PHE A 125 -4.75 15.88 -6.66
N GLY A 126 -5.25 14.72 -6.26
CA GLY A 126 -5.35 13.57 -7.15
C GLY A 126 -6.63 12.80 -6.91
N LEU A 127 -7.22 12.32 -7.99
CA LEU A 127 -8.37 11.44 -8.00
C LEU A 127 -8.04 10.22 -8.83
N SER A 128 -8.20 9.04 -8.23
CA SER A 128 -8.10 7.76 -8.95
C SER A 128 -9.48 7.12 -9.01
N ALA A 129 -9.78 6.50 -10.14
CA ALA A 129 -10.97 5.69 -10.33
C ALA A 129 -10.56 4.36 -10.95
N GLY A 130 -11.13 3.26 -10.47
CA GLY A 130 -10.73 1.94 -10.91
C GLY A 130 -11.73 0.85 -10.62
N MET A 131 -11.41 -0.33 -11.11
CA MET A 131 -12.18 -1.54 -10.91
C MET A 131 -11.29 -2.62 -10.31
N ILE A 132 -11.86 -3.39 -9.39
CA ILE A 132 -11.21 -4.53 -8.74
C ILE A 132 -12.09 -5.74 -8.94
N GLN A 133 -11.53 -6.81 -9.49
CA GLN A 133 -12.16 -8.12 -9.54
C GLN A 133 -11.60 -8.99 -8.41
N TYR A 134 -12.46 -9.46 -7.57
CA TYR A 134 -12.19 -10.44 -6.53
C TYR A 134 -12.55 -11.82 -7.02
N LYS A 135 -11.73 -12.83 -6.69
CA LYS A 135 -11.98 -14.23 -7.00
C LYS A 135 -11.67 -15.10 -5.80
N LEU A 136 -12.52 -16.09 -5.60
CA LEU A 136 -12.32 -17.19 -4.67
C LEU A 136 -12.42 -18.49 -5.48
N ASP A 137 -11.32 -19.24 -5.54
CA ASP A 137 -11.25 -20.52 -6.25
C ASP A 137 -11.40 -21.69 -5.28
N GLU A 138 -12.60 -22.24 -5.21
CA GLU A 138 -12.91 -23.40 -4.38
C GLU A 138 -12.82 -24.74 -5.15
N THR A 139 -12.42 -24.72 -6.41
CA THR A 139 -12.42 -25.92 -7.28
C THR A 139 -11.41 -27.00 -6.85
N ALA A 140 -10.39 -26.60 -6.08
CA ALA A 140 -9.35 -27.51 -5.57
C ALA A 140 -9.74 -28.26 -4.28
N PHE A 141 -10.87 -27.89 -3.65
CA PHE A 141 -11.34 -28.57 -2.44
C PHE A 141 -11.96 -29.92 -2.78
N VAL A 142 -11.34 -31.00 -2.30
CA VAL A 142 -11.74 -32.38 -2.66
C VAL A 142 -12.71 -32.97 -1.63
N GLU A 143 -12.67 -32.49 -0.38
CA GLU A 143 -13.55 -32.99 0.69
C GLU A 143 -14.88 -32.22 0.68
N PHE A 144 -15.96 -32.99 0.88
CA PHE A 144 -17.30 -32.39 0.95
C PHE A 144 -17.46 -31.55 2.22
N ASP A 145 -17.66 -30.25 2.04
CA ASP A 145 -18.09 -29.32 3.08
C ASP A 145 -19.36 -28.61 2.58
N PRO A 146 -20.47 -28.62 3.34
CA PRO A 146 -21.70 -27.97 2.92
C PRO A 146 -21.59 -26.45 2.71
N ILE A 147 -20.52 -25.81 3.21
CA ILE A 147 -20.26 -24.37 3.05
C ILE A 147 -19.46 -24.09 1.76
N ILE A 148 -18.69 -25.08 1.28
CA ILE A 148 -17.84 -24.94 0.10
C ILE A 148 -18.64 -25.28 -1.16
N GLY A 149 -18.79 -24.30 -2.04
CA GLY A 149 -19.53 -24.46 -3.30
C GLY A 149 -18.81 -25.30 -4.35
N GLY A 150 -17.49 -25.49 -4.22
CA GLY A 150 -16.65 -26.21 -5.20
C GLY A 150 -16.56 -25.54 -6.56
N ILE A 151 -16.81 -24.24 -6.64
CA ILE A 151 -16.82 -23.44 -7.87
C ILE A 151 -15.90 -22.23 -7.73
N GLU A 152 -15.52 -21.62 -8.86
CA GLU A 152 -14.89 -20.29 -8.85
C GLU A 152 -15.99 -19.22 -8.66
N GLN A 153 -15.86 -18.44 -7.61
CA GLN A 153 -16.73 -17.29 -7.34
C GLN A 153 -15.98 -16.00 -7.70
N SER A 154 -16.66 -15.02 -8.28
CA SER A 154 -16.03 -13.74 -8.62
C SER A 154 -17.00 -12.57 -8.46
N ALA A 155 -16.48 -11.43 -8.03
CA ALA A 155 -17.19 -10.15 -7.97
C ALA A 155 -16.31 -9.04 -8.52
N THR A 156 -16.93 -7.98 -9.01
CA THR A 156 -16.20 -6.81 -9.51
C THR A 156 -16.78 -5.55 -8.91
N ASP A 157 -15.91 -4.75 -8.28
CA ASP A 157 -16.26 -3.48 -7.66
C ASP A 157 -15.60 -2.31 -8.38
N PHE A 158 -16.32 -1.18 -8.43
CA PHE A 158 -15.79 0.11 -8.85
C PHE A 158 -15.39 0.92 -7.62
N ASN A 159 -14.23 1.54 -7.69
CA ASN A 159 -13.69 2.28 -6.57
C ASN A 159 -13.10 3.63 -6.95
N VAL A 160 -13.07 4.54 -5.99
CA VAL A 160 -12.52 5.90 -6.13
C VAL A 160 -11.63 6.21 -4.94
N ASP A 161 -10.42 6.71 -5.23
CA ASP A 161 -9.48 7.21 -4.22
C ASP A 161 -9.26 8.71 -4.44
N PHE A 162 -9.17 9.47 -3.36
CA PHE A 162 -8.87 10.90 -3.39
C PHE A 162 -7.70 11.21 -2.48
N GLY A 163 -6.76 12.04 -2.94
CA GLY A 163 -5.61 12.44 -2.16
C GLY A 163 -5.15 13.85 -2.42
N PHE A 164 -4.44 14.40 -1.45
CA PHE A 164 -3.69 15.63 -1.61
C PHE A 164 -2.27 15.48 -1.03
N SER A 165 -1.34 16.24 -1.58
CA SER A 165 0.07 16.26 -1.19
C SER A 165 0.57 17.68 -1.16
N TYR A 166 1.35 17.99 -0.14
CA TYR A 166 2.03 19.27 -0.04
C TYR A 166 3.54 19.05 0.01
N HIS A 167 4.26 19.75 -0.87
CA HIS A 167 5.71 19.75 -0.93
C HIS A 167 6.23 21.17 -0.71
N PHE A 168 7.17 21.31 0.19
CA PHE A 168 7.85 22.57 0.44
C PHE A 168 9.36 22.33 0.61
N ILE A 169 10.14 22.65 -0.41
CA ILE A 169 11.57 22.37 -0.49
C ILE A 169 11.81 20.88 -0.20
N ASN A 170 12.41 20.54 0.92
CA ASN A 170 12.75 19.18 1.32
C ASN A 170 11.66 18.48 2.17
N PHE A 171 10.63 19.22 2.57
CA PHE A 171 9.50 18.67 3.36
C PHE A 171 8.37 18.22 2.45
N TYR A 172 7.73 17.12 2.81
CA TYR A 172 6.51 16.66 2.17
C TYR A 172 5.52 16.07 3.18
N ALA A 173 4.25 16.20 2.84
CA ALA A 173 3.16 15.55 3.55
C ALA A 173 2.06 15.13 2.57
N HIS A 174 1.48 13.98 2.79
CA HIS A 174 0.41 13.43 1.96
C HIS A 174 -0.76 12.98 2.83
N ALA A 175 -1.97 13.12 2.30
CA ALA A 175 -3.16 12.52 2.88
C ALA A 175 -4.01 11.92 1.77
N THR A 176 -4.54 10.73 1.98
CA THR A 176 -5.34 10.01 0.99
C THR A 176 -6.47 9.28 1.68
N ILE A 177 -7.63 9.31 1.04
CA ILE A 177 -8.77 8.47 1.37
C ILE A 177 -8.90 7.47 0.21
N LYS A 178 -8.73 6.20 0.50
CA LYS A 178 -8.93 5.10 -0.45
C LYS A 178 -10.30 4.49 -0.25
N ASN A 179 -10.83 3.95 -1.33
CA ASN A 179 -12.10 3.23 -1.32
C ASN A 179 -13.26 4.11 -0.80
N LEU A 180 -13.43 5.29 -1.41
CA LEU A 180 -14.46 6.26 -1.02
C LEU A 180 -15.88 5.77 -1.24
N LEU A 181 -16.10 4.89 -2.22
CA LEU A 181 -17.43 4.40 -2.52
C LEU A 181 -17.74 3.23 -1.59
N LYS A 182 -18.68 3.43 -0.70
CA LYS A 182 -19.28 2.35 0.09
C LYS A 182 -20.20 1.57 -0.84
N ASN A 183 -19.74 0.48 -1.38
CA ASN A 183 -20.62 -0.45 -2.06
C ASN A 183 -21.39 -1.23 -0.98
N GLU A 184 -22.71 -1.13 -0.97
CA GLU A 184 -23.55 -2.06 -0.22
C GLU A 184 -23.30 -3.43 -0.85
N GLY A 185 -22.55 -4.28 -0.17
CA GLY A 185 -21.95 -5.53 -0.57
C GLY A 185 -22.58 -6.21 -1.79
N PHE A 186 -21.75 -6.50 -2.76
CA PHE A 186 -22.18 -7.28 -3.90
C PHE A 186 -22.49 -8.70 -3.42
N ASN A 187 -23.77 -9.08 -3.45
CA ASN A 187 -24.17 -10.45 -3.12
C ASN A 187 -23.66 -11.39 -4.19
N ILE A 188 -22.58 -12.13 -3.91
CA ILE A 188 -21.97 -13.08 -4.87
C ILE A 188 -22.87 -14.28 -5.08
N ASN A 189 -23.78 -14.58 -4.14
CA ASN A 189 -24.75 -15.67 -4.26
C ASN A 189 -25.99 -15.39 -3.39
N GLU A 190 -27.05 -16.17 -3.61
CA GLU A 190 -28.30 -16.13 -2.85
C GLU A 190 -28.12 -16.36 -1.33
N GLN A 191 -26.90 -16.64 -0.87
CA GLN A 191 -26.53 -16.89 0.53
C GLN A 191 -25.97 -15.65 1.25
N GLY A 192 -25.91 -14.50 0.58
CA GLY A 192 -25.70 -13.21 1.27
C GLY A 192 -24.25 -12.92 1.74
N VAL A 193 -23.25 -13.47 1.08
CA VAL A 193 -21.86 -13.05 1.35
C VAL A 193 -21.67 -11.65 0.82
N SER A 194 -21.52 -10.69 1.73
CA SER A 194 -21.26 -9.28 1.42
C SER A 194 -19.78 -9.01 1.59
N TYR A 195 -19.16 -8.40 0.58
CA TYR A 195 -17.79 -7.89 0.67
C TYR A 195 -17.88 -6.39 0.90
N ASP A 196 -17.55 -5.95 2.11
CA ASP A 196 -17.54 -4.54 2.44
C ASP A 196 -16.27 -3.88 1.88
N ASN A 197 -16.47 -2.79 1.15
CA ASN A 197 -15.37 -1.96 0.69
C ASN A 197 -14.82 -1.14 1.85
N LEU A 198 -13.57 -1.41 2.25
CA LEU A 198 -12.96 -0.80 3.42
C LEU A 198 -12.36 0.57 3.10
N THR A 199 -13.05 1.64 3.49
CA THR A 199 -12.49 2.98 3.42
C THR A 199 -11.24 3.06 4.29
N THR A 200 -10.12 3.48 3.66
CA THR A 200 -8.82 3.58 4.33
C THR A 200 -8.30 5.01 4.27
N TYR A 201 -7.92 5.54 5.42
CA TYR A 201 -7.29 6.85 5.58
C TYR A 201 -5.78 6.69 5.72
N LEU A 202 -5.01 7.39 4.89
CA LEU A 202 -3.56 7.37 4.86
C LEU A 202 -3.01 8.76 5.08
N PHE A 203 -2.02 8.86 5.97
CA PHE A 203 -1.25 10.07 6.19
C PHE A 203 0.22 9.72 6.17
N SER A 204 1.01 10.43 5.38
CA SER A 204 2.46 10.31 5.41
C SER A 204 3.13 11.66 5.41
N ALA A 205 4.28 11.75 6.08
CA ALA A 205 5.10 12.95 6.09
C ALA A 205 6.57 12.58 6.22
N GLY A 206 7.42 13.40 5.63
CA GLY A 206 8.87 13.23 5.72
C GLY A 206 9.63 14.51 5.38
N ASN A 207 10.91 14.47 5.64
CA ASN A 207 11.81 15.56 5.29
C ASN A 207 13.16 15.00 4.89
N VAL A 208 13.77 15.60 3.86
CA VAL A 208 15.11 15.21 3.41
C VAL A 208 16.13 16.20 3.97
N PHE A 209 17.12 15.70 4.67
CA PHE A 209 18.21 16.45 5.25
C PHE A 209 19.49 16.21 4.42
N SER A 210 20.06 17.25 3.90
CA SER A 210 21.38 17.24 3.24
C SER A 210 22.22 18.40 3.72
N LYS A 211 23.53 18.21 3.76
CA LYS A 211 24.47 19.30 4.03
C LYS A 211 25.04 19.80 2.71
N PHE A 212 25.13 21.12 2.56
CA PHE A 212 25.73 21.72 1.38
C PHE A 212 27.13 21.15 1.10
N GLY A 213 27.33 20.67 -0.14
CA GLY A 213 28.58 20.05 -0.57
C GLY A 213 28.79 18.60 -0.08
N SER A 214 27.76 17.96 0.41
CA SER A 214 27.78 16.54 0.80
C SER A 214 27.02 15.70 -0.22
N ASP A 215 27.60 14.57 -0.61
CA ASP A 215 26.93 13.56 -1.45
C ASP A 215 25.92 12.71 -0.67
N TRP A 216 25.75 12.98 0.63
CA TRP A 216 24.83 12.24 1.47
C TRP A 216 23.57 13.05 1.81
N SER A 217 22.42 12.39 1.71
CA SER A 217 21.15 12.89 2.23
C SER A 217 20.44 11.83 3.07
N PHE A 218 19.59 12.27 4.00
CA PHE A 218 18.90 11.42 4.96
C PHE A 218 17.41 11.79 4.98
N GLU A 219 16.55 10.79 4.92
CA GLU A 219 15.10 10.96 4.85
C GLU A 219 14.40 10.17 5.96
N PRO A 220 14.17 10.77 7.15
CA PRO A 220 13.19 10.27 8.09
C PRO A 220 11.79 10.54 7.55
N SER A 221 10.89 9.55 7.67
CA SER A 221 9.48 9.69 7.31
C SER A 221 8.58 8.79 8.16
N ILE A 222 7.30 9.14 8.19
CA ILE A 222 6.26 8.36 8.86
C ILE A 222 5.10 8.12 7.89
N LEU A 223 4.41 7.01 8.08
CA LEU A 223 3.13 6.73 7.45
C LEU A 223 2.18 6.19 8.51
N PHE A 224 0.96 6.70 8.53
CA PHE A 224 -0.13 6.23 9.37
C PHE A 224 -1.27 5.77 8.48
N SER A 225 -1.86 4.62 8.80
CA SER A 225 -3.02 4.05 8.13
C SER A 225 -4.11 3.75 9.15
N TYR A 226 -5.36 4.03 8.78
CA TYR A 226 -6.55 3.68 9.55
C TYR A 226 -7.65 3.21 8.60
N LYS A 227 -8.26 2.05 8.89
CA LYS A 227 -9.41 1.49 8.18
C LYS A 227 -10.67 1.70 9.01
N ASP A 228 -11.69 2.27 8.38
CA ASP A 228 -12.91 2.69 9.06
C ASP A 228 -13.73 1.50 9.62
N ALA A 229 -13.96 0.49 8.79
CA ALA A 229 -14.89 -0.59 9.15
C ALA A 229 -14.30 -1.61 10.14
N THR A 230 -12.98 -1.88 10.07
CA THR A 230 -12.29 -2.84 10.94
C THR A 230 -11.58 -2.18 12.12
N GLU A 231 -11.53 -0.84 12.15
CA GLU A 231 -10.77 -0.04 13.13
C GLU A 231 -9.27 -0.40 13.17
N GLU A 232 -8.78 -1.16 12.17
CA GLU A 232 -7.38 -1.51 12.06
C GLU A 232 -6.54 -0.27 11.77
N SER A 233 -5.44 -0.16 12.49
CA SER A 233 -4.54 0.95 12.31
C SER A 233 -3.09 0.56 12.51
N PHE A 234 -2.20 1.19 11.75
CA PHE A 234 -0.77 1.00 11.91
C PHE A 234 0.02 2.28 11.66
N ILE A 235 1.22 2.30 12.17
CA ILE A 235 2.22 3.33 11.90
C ILE A 235 3.50 2.70 11.37
N ASP A 236 4.08 3.33 10.35
CA ASP A 236 5.43 3.06 9.88
C ASP A 236 6.34 4.21 10.29
N ALA A 237 7.49 3.88 10.86
CA ALA A 237 8.59 4.81 11.06
C ALA A 237 9.74 4.40 10.13
N ASN A 238 10.13 5.30 9.23
CA ASN A 238 11.08 5.01 8.17
C ASN A 238 12.31 5.91 8.28
N PHE A 239 13.43 5.37 7.89
CA PHE A 239 14.67 6.12 7.72
C PHE A 239 15.43 5.62 6.51
N LYS A 240 15.76 6.52 5.57
CA LYS A 240 16.56 6.22 4.38
C LYS A 240 17.78 7.12 4.34
N ALA A 241 18.88 6.59 3.85
CA ALA A 241 20.10 7.33 3.55
C ALA A 241 20.42 7.13 2.08
N TYR A 242 20.72 8.22 1.39
CA TYR A 242 21.07 8.27 -0.02
C TYR A 242 22.52 8.74 -0.15
N ARG A 243 23.19 8.22 -1.15
CA ARG A 243 24.50 8.70 -1.59
C ARG A 243 24.49 8.92 -3.08
N ASP A 244 24.78 10.14 -3.48
CA ASP A 244 24.86 10.54 -4.89
C ASP A 244 26.23 10.20 -5.50
N PHE A 245 26.20 9.81 -6.77
CA PHE A 245 27.35 9.50 -7.61
C PHE A 245 27.12 10.09 -9.00
N ASP A 246 28.15 10.13 -9.82
CA ASP A 246 28.07 10.63 -11.21
C ASP A 246 27.08 9.85 -12.08
N PHE A 247 26.84 8.57 -11.77
CA PHE A 247 25.92 7.69 -12.51
C PHE A 247 24.48 7.71 -11.99
N GLY A 248 24.21 8.31 -10.83
CA GLY A 248 22.92 8.28 -10.14
C GLY A 248 23.09 8.19 -8.64
N SER A 249 22.24 7.44 -7.94
CA SER A 249 22.29 7.33 -6.48
C SER A 249 22.19 5.88 -5.99
N ILE A 250 22.77 5.62 -4.81
CA ILE A 250 22.53 4.38 -4.05
C ILE A 250 21.86 4.78 -2.75
N TYR A 251 20.84 4.03 -2.36
CA TYR A 251 20.19 4.28 -1.09
C TYR A 251 19.98 2.98 -0.31
N ALA A 252 19.97 3.12 1.01
CA ALA A 252 19.60 2.07 1.93
C ALA A 252 18.74 2.64 3.04
N GLY A 253 17.89 1.81 3.62
CA GLY A 253 17.01 2.27 4.68
C GLY A 253 16.39 1.14 5.47
N VAL A 254 15.58 1.55 6.42
CA VAL A 254 14.83 0.66 7.29
C VAL A 254 13.47 1.25 7.58
N SER A 255 12.46 0.40 7.62
CA SER A 255 11.12 0.72 8.09
C SER A 255 10.76 -0.18 9.27
N TYR A 256 10.10 0.39 10.25
CA TYR A 256 9.48 -0.33 11.34
C TYR A 256 7.97 -0.05 11.33
N ARG A 257 7.18 -1.10 11.08
CA ARG A 257 5.71 -1.06 11.12
C ARG A 257 5.22 -1.67 12.41
N ARG A 258 4.25 -1.01 13.04
CA ARG A 258 3.53 -1.53 14.21
C ARG A 258 2.04 -1.29 14.07
N SER A 259 1.22 -2.35 14.23
CA SER A 259 -0.23 -2.19 14.37
C SER A 259 -0.60 -1.77 15.80
N PHE A 260 -1.72 -1.03 15.95
CA PHE A 260 -2.28 -0.64 17.24
C PHE A 260 -3.34 -1.64 17.71
N ASP A 261 -4.02 -2.27 16.79
CA ASP A 261 -4.91 -3.42 16.95
C ASP A 261 -4.09 -4.72 16.99
N GLY A 262 -4.65 -5.77 17.53
CA GLY A 262 -3.98 -7.06 17.63
C GLY A 262 -4.97 -8.20 17.84
N ALA A 263 -4.63 -9.36 17.29
CA ALA A 263 -5.39 -10.57 17.56
C ALA A 263 -5.33 -10.92 19.04
N GLU A 264 -6.49 -11.10 19.66
CA GLU A 264 -6.58 -11.53 21.04
C GLU A 264 -6.37 -13.05 21.14
N TYR A 265 -5.56 -13.46 22.09
CA TYR A 265 -5.33 -14.88 22.39
C TYR A 265 -5.30 -15.14 23.88
N ILE A 266 -5.67 -16.34 24.28
CA ILE A 266 -5.65 -16.77 25.68
C ILE A 266 -4.24 -17.22 26.05
N ASN A 267 -3.64 -16.51 27.02
CA ASN A 267 -2.34 -16.87 27.59
C ASN A 267 -2.56 -17.27 29.06
N GLY A 268 -2.69 -18.56 29.32
CA GLY A 268 -3.06 -19.08 30.64
C GLY A 268 -4.48 -18.61 31.03
N ASN A 269 -4.63 -17.77 32.06
CA ASN A 269 -5.90 -17.23 32.53
C ASN A 269 -6.16 -15.78 32.10
N THR A 270 -5.30 -15.19 31.24
CA THR A 270 -5.39 -13.81 30.80
C THR A 270 -5.58 -13.75 29.28
N VAL A 271 -6.34 -12.76 28.81
CA VAL A 271 -6.43 -12.40 27.41
C VAL A 271 -5.25 -11.48 27.08
N SER A 272 -4.45 -11.84 26.12
CA SER A 272 -3.32 -11.05 25.61
C SER A 272 -3.58 -10.69 24.15
N SER A 273 -3.09 -9.53 23.68
CA SER A 273 -3.20 -9.14 22.28
C SER A 273 -1.83 -9.21 21.59
N GLN A 274 -1.80 -9.83 20.42
CA GLN A 274 -0.61 -9.90 19.59
C GLN A 274 -0.71 -8.86 18.47
N LYS A 275 0.13 -7.79 18.57
CA LYS A 275 0.19 -6.73 17.58
C LYS A 275 1.18 -7.09 16.48
N LEU A 276 0.82 -6.82 15.23
CA LEU A 276 1.71 -7.02 14.10
C LEU A 276 2.89 -6.03 14.16
N GLN A 277 4.09 -6.55 13.96
CA GLN A 277 5.31 -5.78 13.90
C GLN A 277 6.16 -6.27 12.73
N TYR A 278 6.53 -5.37 11.83
CA TYR A 278 7.43 -5.66 10.73
C TYR A 278 8.67 -4.78 10.81
N PHE A 279 9.81 -5.40 10.57
CA PHE A 279 11.07 -4.71 10.34
C PHE A 279 11.49 -4.94 8.89
N THR A 280 11.62 -3.86 8.12
CA THR A 280 11.85 -3.92 6.68
C THR A 280 13.12 -3.16 6.30
N PRO A 281 14.29 -3.81 6.24
CA PRO A 281 15.45 -3.28 5.58
C PRO A 281 15.20 -3.17 4.06
N LEU A 282 15.78 -2.15 3.46
CA LEU A 282 15.69 -1.91 2.02
C LEU A 282 17.01 -1.40 1.47
N VAL A 283 17.25 -1.68 0.20
CA VAL A 283 18.38 -1.16 -0.57
C VAL A 283 17.92 -0.89 -2.00
N GLY A 284 18.44 0.15 -2.61
CA GLY A 284 18.16 0.47 -4.00
C GLY A 284 19.32 1.20 -4.67
N ILE A 285 19.30 1.16 -5.98
CA ILE A 285 20.24 1.86 -6.86
C ILE A 285 19.45 2.52 -7.98
N GLU A 286 19.76 3.78 -8.22
CA GLU A 286 19.36 4.52 -9.41
C GLU A 286 20.56 4.66 -10.31
N TYR A 287 20.48 4.07 -11.51
CA TYR A 287 21.52 4.12 -12.51
C TYR A 287 20.97 4.75 -13.78
N ASN A 288 21.38 5.99 -14.06
CA ASN A 288 20.80 6.81 -15.12
C ASN A 288 19.25 6.88 -15.00
N ASN A 289 18.56 6.26 -15.94
CA ASN A 289 17.10 6.24 -16.00
C ASN A 289 16.48 4.99 -15.35
N PHE A 290 17.29 4.04 -14.88
CA PHE A 290 16.80 2.79 -14.29
C PHE A 290 16.91 2.83 -12.78
N MET A 291 15.93 2.24 -12.11
CA MET A 291 15.92 2.02 -10.67
C MET A 291 15.75 0.53 -10.38
N PHE A 292 16.53 0.02 -9.44
CA PHE A 292 16.44 -1.32 -8.89
C PHE A 292 16.38 -1.21 -7.38
N ALA A 293 15.39 -1.84 -6.77
CA ALA A 293 15.29 -1.86 -5.33
C ALA A 293 14.85 -3.22 -4.82
N TYR A 294 15.32 -3.55 -3.62
CA TYR A 294 14.96 -4.76 -2.92
C TYR A 294 14.58 -4.43 -1.49
N THR A 295 13.49 -5.02 -1.01
CA THR A 295 13.09 -4.96 0.39
C THR A 295 12.84 -6.36 0.93
N TYR A 296 13.13 -6.54 2.21
CA TYR A 296 12.80 -7.74 2.95
C TYR A 296 12.04 -7.37 4.21
N SER A 297 10.79 -7.78 4.32
CA SER A 297 9.98 -7.51 5.52
C SER A 297 9.97 -8.71 6.44
N TYR A 298 10.60 -8.58 7.58
CA TYR A 298 10.63 -9.59 8.64
C TYR A 298 9.53 -9.28 9.66
N GLN A 299 8.70 -10.27 9.94
CA GLN A 299 7.66 -10.19 10.96
C GLN A 299 8.26 -10.52 12.33
N ALA A 300 8.32 -9.51 13.21
CA ALA A 300 8.69 -9.68 14.61
C ALA A 300 7.44 -9.93 15.45
N ASN A 301 7.53 -10.69 16.53
CA ASN A 301 6.42 -10.98 17.47
C ASN A 301 5.24 -11.77 16.91
N SER A 302 5.38 -12.52 15.85
CA SER A 302 4.34 -13.46 15.46
C SER A 302 4.75 -14.90 15.77
N ILE A 303 3.82 -15.82 15.57
CA ILE A 303 4.14 -17.23 15.37
C ILE A 303 5.14 -17.25 14.23
N VAL A 304 6.41 -17.40 14.56
CA VAL A 304 7.51 -17.41 13.59
C VAL A 304 7.36 -18.71 12.81
N LEU A 305 6.74 -18.60 11.64
CA LEU A 305 6.79 -19.66 10.65
C LEU A 305 8.20 -19.62 10.04
N ASP A 306 8.86 -20.77 9.96
CA ASP A 306 10.09 -20.93 9.19
C ASP A 306 9.79 -20.40 7.76
N ASN A 307 10.47 -19.37 7.31
CA ASN A 307 10.23 -18.61 6.07
C ASN A 307 9.22 -17.45 6.16
N GLY A 308 8.94 -16.91 7.32
CA GLY A 308 7.90 -15.90 7.58
C GLY A 308 8.16 -14.48 7.09
N GLY A 309 9.07 -14.23 6.15
CA GLY A 309 9.36 -12.93 5.60
C GLY A 309 8.78 -12.70 4.20
N TYR A 310 8.67 -11.40 3.82
CA TYR A 310 8.29 -11.00 2.48
C TYR A 310 9.50 -10.48 1.72
N HIS A 311 9.72 -11.00 0.54
CA HIS A 311 10.72 -10.50 -0.41
C HIS A 311 10.03 -9.65 -1.47
N GLN A 312 10.56 -8.47 -1.75
CA GLN A 312 10.03 -7.60 -2.77
C GLN A 312 11.15 -7.06 -3.65
N LEU A 313 10.95 -7.14 -4.94
CA LEU A 313 11.80 -6.55 -5.96
C LEU A 313 11.03 -5.47 -6.69
N THR A 314 11.63 -4.28 -6.85
CA THR A 314 11.07 -3.18 -7.63
C THR A 314 12.02 -2.79 -8.75
N LEU A 315 11.48 -2.72 -9.97
CA LEU A 315 12.16 -2.24 -11.16
C LEU A 315 11.53 -0.93 -11.58
N GLY A 316 12.34 0.08 -11.85
CA GLY A 316 11.90 1.40 -12.28
C GLY A 316 12.56 1.86 -13.57
N PHE A 317 11.81 2.65 -14.34
CA PHE A 317 12.31 3.36 -15.50
C PHE A 317 11.76 4.78 -15.52
N ASN A 318 12.67 5.76 -15.61
CA ASN A 318 12.38 7.18 -15.67
C ASN A 318 12.59 7.65 -17.12
N PHE A 319 11.63 8.39 -17.69
CA PHE A 319 11.73 8.84 -19.08
C PHE A 319 11.05 10.20 -19.27
N GLY A 320 11.41 10.89 -20.36
CA GLY A 320 10.83 12.19 -20.66
C GLY A 320 11.07 13.22 -19.56
N CYS A 321 12.24 13.19 -18.93
CA CYS A 321 12.59 14.09 -17.86
C CYS A 321 12.70 15.54 -18.36
N ARG A 322 12.21 16.49 -17.57
CA ARG A 322 12.38 17.93 -17.83
C ARG A 322 13.84 18.31 -17.62
N LYS A 323 14.29 19.33 -18.36
CA LYS A 323 15.65 19.83 -18.25
C LYS A 323 15.94 20.47 -16.88
N GLU A 324 14.96 21.19 -16.35
CA GLU A 324 15.04 21.86 -15.06
C GLU A 324 14.50 20.95 -13.99
N LYS A 325 15.30 20.69 -12.98
CA LYS A 325 14.90 19.95 -11.77
C LYS A 325 14.35 20.93 -10.74
N TYR A 326 13.57 20.42 -9.79
CA TYR A 326 13.20 21.21 -8.62
C TYR A 326 14.42 21.48 -7.74
N ASP A 327 14.46 22.67 -7.13
CA ASP A 327 15.49 23.02 -6.14
C ASP A 327 15.12 22.40 -4.77
N CYS A 328 15.31 21.09 -4.70
CA CYS A 328 15.16 20.30 -3.49
C CYS A 328 15.97 19.00 -3.58
N ASN A 329 16.35 18.45 -2.45
CA ASN A 329 16.91 17.10 -2.35
C ASN A 329 15.78 16.08 -2.09
N CYS A 330 14.81 16.00 -3.00
CA CYS A 330 13.63 15.16 -2.88
C CYS A 330 13.69 14.00 -3.87
N PRO A 331 14.20 12.80 -3.51
CA PRO A 331 14.36 11.68 -4.44
C PRO A 331 13.06 11.25 -5.13
N SER A 332 11.93 11.40 -4.45
CA SER A 332 10.62 11.05 -5.02
C SER A 332 10.14 12.03 -6.10
N VAL A 333 10.73 13.23 -6.18
CA VAL A 333 10.28 14.33 -7.05
C VAL A 333 11.30 14.64 -8.14
N ASN A 334 12.60 14.48 -7.88
CA ASN A 334 13.69 14.75 -8.84
C ASN A 334 14.17 13.52 -9.58
#